data_88e320d9be1a4a8f99961fe38cf6ee40
#
_entry.id   88e320d9be1a4a8f99961fe38cf6ee40
#
_cell.length_a   1.000
_cell.length_b   1.000
_cell.length_c   1.000
_cell.angle_alpha   90.00
_cell.angle_beta   90.00
_cell.angle_gamma   90.00
#
_symmetry.space_group_name_H-M   'P 1'
#
loop_
_entity.id
_entity.type
_entity.pdbx_description
1 polymer ?
#
loop_
_entity_poly.entity_id
_entity_poly.type
_entity_poly.pdbx_seq_one_letter_code
_entity_poly.pdbx_strand_id
1 'polypeptide(L)'
;MRRIIAMGLLLSTLGVGLPMVYRTIHRRFFGVRAGVVLEDQRMEYYYEDEVRVIVEQMARHRTRPPVNASLEKTTGEIIPHKNGLYFDVDAIVHSVVTAPSKSLIRLEGIEVVPLFRTEHLAELTDLLGDFSTPLLGSPGRVENIRLSLAAINNTIVLPGEVFSFNEIVGERTIERGYRNAPIILGEAVVPGVGGGICQSSTTLYNAVREAELQIVERRIHSVAPSYIKHGLDATVAWPYTDFKFMNDSDTPVIVKGEIQGWRVRVWILGKKGGEFE
;
A
#
# COMPACT_ATOMS: atom_id res chain seq x y z
N MET A 1 69.51 5.92 -32.60
CA MET A 1 68.26 5.26 -32.10
C MET A 1 67.97 5.52 -30.63
N ARG A 2 68.86 5.41 -29.68
CA ARG A 2 68.61 5.61 -28.23
C ARG A 2 68.11 7.01 -27.81
N ARG A 3 68.49 8.08 -28.50
CA ARG A 3 68.07 9.48 -28.19
C ARG A 3 66.64 9.79 -28.62
N ILE A 4 66.12 9.17 -29.67
CA ILE A 4 64.77 9.38 -30.19
C ILE A 4 63.74 8.68 -29.30
N ILE A 5 64.09 7.50 -28.74
CA ILE A 5 63.22 6.73 -27.80
C ILE A 5 63.08 7.47 -26.45
N ALA A 6 64.17 8.08 -25.97
CA ALA A 6 64.13 8.85 -24.72
C ALA A 6 63.26 10.13 -24.83
N MET A 7 63.28 10.78 -26.00
CA MET A 7 62.48 11.99 -26.24
C MET A 7 61.00 11.70 -26.43
N GLY A 8 60.66 10.55 -27.04
CA GLY A 8 59.29 10.07 -27.16
C GLY A 8 58.65 9.68 -25.80
N LEU A 9 59.40 9.06 -24.90
CA LEU A 9 58.97 8.74 -23.55
C LEU A 9 58.80 9.99 -22.66
N LEU A 10 59.64 11.02 -22.81
CA LEU A 10 59.50 12.28 -22.08
C LEU A 10 58.30 13.12 -22.56
N LEU A 11 57.99 13.11 -23.84
CA LEU A 11 56.82 13.79 -24.41
C LEU A 11 55.51 13.08 -24.03
N SER A 12 55.47 11.75 -23.91
CA SER A 12 54.29 10.98 -23.47
C SER A 12 54.01 11.18 -21.97
N THR A 13 55.03 11.29 -21.14
CA THR A 13 54.84 11.55 -19.69
C THR A 13 54.44 13.00 -19.41
N LEU A 14 54.88 13.99 -20.20
CA LEU A 14 54.41 15.37 -20.14
C LEU A 14 52.95 15.53 -20.62
N GLY A 15 52.55 14.76 -21.65
CA GLY A 15 51.18 14.81 -22.20
C GLY A 15 50.12 14.24 -21.24
N VAL A 16 50.47 13.29 -20.38
CA VAL A 16 49.54 12.69 -19.38
C VAL A 16 49.64 13.42 -18.03
N GLY A 17 50.79 13.96 -17.67
CA GLY A 17 51.01 14.60 -16.36
C GLY A 17 50.36 15.98 -16.24
N LEU A 18 50.40 16.80 -17.29
CA LEU A 18 49.83 18.17 -17.29
C LEU A 18 48.32 18.22 -17.00
N PRO A 19 47.45 17.43 -17.65
CA PRO A 19 46.02 17.44 -17.34
C PRO A 19 45.70 16.90 -15.94
N MET A 20 46.51 15.98 -15.44
CA MET A 20 46.31 15.45 -14.09
C MET A 20 46.66 16.46 -12.99
N VAL A 21 47.76 17.20 -13.17
CA VAL A 21 48.16 18.31 -12.29
C VAL A 21 47.14 19.43 -12.35
N TYR A 22 46.69 19.82 -13.54
CA TYR A 22 45.65 20.84 -13.71
C TYR A 22 44.37 20.45 -12.99
N ARG A 23 43.89 19.20 -13.18
CA ARG A 23 42.68 18.67 -12.52
C ARG A 23 42.81 18.69 -11.00
N THR A 24 43.95 18.33 -10.45
CA THR A 24 44.21 18.34 -9.02
C THR A 24 44.16 19.77 -8.44
N ILE A 25 44.82 20.71 -9.13
CA ILE A 25 44.81 22.12 -8.72
C ILE A 25 43.39 22.69 -8.82
N HIS A 26 42.69 22.46 -9.94
CA HIS A 26 41.33 22.94 -10.16
C HIS A 26 40.35 22.43 -9.08
N ARG A 27 40.41 21.14 -8.73
CA ARG A 27 39.61 20.56 -7.64
C ARG A 27 39.84 21.21 -6.29
N ARG A 28 41.06 21.66 -6.02
CA ARG A 28 41.43 22.32 -4.76
C ARG A 28 40.85 23.72 -4.63
N PHE A 29 40.57 24.39 -5.75
CA PHE A 29 39.99 25.75 -5.78
C PHE A 29 38.48 25.74 -5.97
N PHE A 30 37.93 24.79 -6.73
CA PHE A 30 36.52 24.77 -7.14
C PHE A 30 35.72 23.58 -6.57
N GLY A 31 36.36 22.65 -5.92
CA GLY A 31 35.70 21.55 -5.23
C GLY A 31 35.39 21.82 -3.75
N VAL A 32 34.76 20.88 -3.09
CA VAL A 32 34.48 20.91 -1.66
C VAL A 32 35.76 21.16 -0.86
N ARG A 33 35.67 21.96 0.18
CA ARG A 33 36.80 22.37 1.01
C ARG A 33 37.45 21.19 1.73
N ALA A 34 38.74 21.36 2.05
CA ALA A 34 39.54 20.33 2.70
C ALA A 34 38.95 19.89 4.05
N GLY A 35 38.92 18.58 4.28
CA GLY A 35 38.48 17.97 5.52
C GLY A 35 36.95 17.99 5.75
N VAL A 36 36.15 18.32 4.75
CA VAL A 36 34.68 18.16 4.82
C VAL A 36 34.35 16.67 4.72
N VAL A 37 33.52 16.20 5.63
CA VAL A 37 33.05 14.80 5.73
C VAL A 37 31.54 14.80 5.77
N LEU A 38 30.89 13.97 4.96
CA LEU A 38 29.48 13.65 5.03
C LEU A 38 29.34 12.25 5.62
N GLU A 39 28.69 12.14 6.80
CA GLU A 39 28.68 10.91 7.63
C GLU A 39 30.13 10.43 7.86
N ASP A 40 30.50 9.31 7.25
CA ASP A 40 31.86 8.74 7.34
C ASP A 40 32.67 8.91 6.05
N GLN A 41 32.10 9.58 5.04
CA GLN A 41 32.72 9.71 3.72
C GLN A 41 33.38 11.08 3.55
N ARG A 42 34.69 11.09 3.18
CA ARG A 42 35.42 12.31 2.86
C ARG A 42 34.92 12.89 1.53
N MET A 43 34.50 14.16 1.55
CA MET A 43 34.00 14.90 0.39
C MET A 43 34.98 15.91 -0.16
N GLU A 44 36.16 16.04 0.46
CA GLU A 44 37.16 17.05 0.07
C GLU A 44 37.54 16.95 -1.41
N TYR A 45 37.50 18.08 -2.10
CA TYR A 45 37.88 18.25 -3.51
C TYR A 45 36.94 17.58 -4.54
N TYR A 46 35.79 17.02 -4.11
CA TYR A 46 34.74 16.61 -5.05
C TYR A 46 34.06 17.85 -5.66
N TYR A 47 33.63 17.73 -6.91
CA TYR A 47 32.75 18.72 -7.53
C TYR A 47 31.29 18.48 -7.06
N GLU A 48 30.45 19.49 -7.26
CA GLU A 48 29.05 19.44 -6.85
C GLU A 48 28.29 18.26 -7.47
N ASP A 49 28.52 17.99 -8.77
CA ASP A 49 27.92 16.83 -9.48
C ASP A 49 28.35 15.49 -8.91
N GLU A 50 29.62 15.36 -8.50
CA GLU A 50 30.14 14.15 -7.84
C GLU A 50 29.54 13.98 -6.44
N VAL A 51 29.43 15.09 -5.67
CA VAL A 51 28.74 15.09 -4.36
C VAL A 51 27.31 14.68 -4.51
N ARG A 52 26.59 15.21 -5.52
CA ARG A 52 25.20 14.88 -5.81
C ARG A 52 25.01 13.38 -6.02
N VAL A 53 25.83 12.74 -6.84
CA VAL A 53 25.76 11.29 -7.08
C VAL A 53 25.89 10.50 -5.78
N ILE A 54 26.80 10.91 -4.91
CA ILE A 54 27.03 10.24 -3.61
C ILE A 54 25.84 10.44 -2.69
N VAL A 55 25.36 11.68 -2.58
CA VAL A 55 24.19 12.01 -1.74
C VAL A 55 22.94 11.26 -2.22
N GLU A 56 22.69 11.22 -3.53
CA GLU A 56 21.58 10.45 -4.11
C GLU A 56 21.67 8.97 -3.79
N GLN A 57 22.86 8.37 -3.87
CA GLN A 57 23.06 6.99 -3.48
C GLN A 57 22.75 6.76 -2.00
N MET A 58 23.30 7.60 -1.11
CA MET A 58 23.06 7.51 0.32
C MET A 58 21.57 7.69 0.66
N ALA A 59 20.93 8.70 0.06
CA ALA A 59 19.52 8.99 0.24
C ALA A 59 18.65 7.83 -0.24
N ARG A 60 18.92 7.27 -1.42
CA ARG A 60 18.16 6.14 -1.99
C ARG A 60 18.14 4.91 -1.09
N HIS A 61 19.25 4.60 -0.43
CA HIS A 61 19.33 3.45 0.49
C HIS A 61 18.61 3.66 1.82
N ARG A 62 18.39 4.91 2.22
CA ARG A 62 17.77 5.27 3.51
C ARG A 62 16.34 5.75 3.38
N THR A 63 15.92 6.21 2.18
CA THR A 63 14.54 6.63 1.92
C THR A 63 13.61 5.43 2.06
N ARG A 64 12.53 5.65 2.77
CA ARG A 64 11.43 4.69 2.91
C ARG A 64 10.10 5.44 2.85
N PRO A 65 9.11 4.92 2.12
CA PRO A 65 7.78 5.52 2.11
C PRO A 65 7.09 5.33 3.47
N PRO A 66 6.19 6.23 3.85
CA PRO A 66 5.31 6.01 4.99
C PRO A 66 4.38 4.82 4.73
N VAL A 67 4.04 4.09 5.79
CA VAL A 67 3.11 2.95 5.73
C VAL A 67 1.95 3.22 6.66
N ASN A 68 0.73 3.22 6.14
CA ASN A 68 -0.49 3.39 6.92
C ASN A 68 -0.64 2.27 7.95
N ALA A 69 -1.33 2.58 9.05
CA ALA A 69 -1.81 1.57 9.98
C ALA A 69 -2.77 0.61 9.26
N SER A 70 -2.79 -0.64 9.69
CA SER A 70 -3.67 -1.67 9.14
C SER A 70 -4.14 -2.63 10.22
N LEU A 71 -5.04 -3.54 9.86
CA LEU A 71 -5.50 -4.60 10.75
C LEU A 71 -5.00 -5.95 10.27
N GLU A 72 -4.58 -6.80 11.20
CA GLU A 72 -4.35 -8.21 10.90
C GLU A 72 -5.69 -8.84 10.50
N LYS A 73 -5.71 -9.58 9.39
CA LYS A 73 -6.95 -10.07 8.76
C LYS A 73 -7.74 -11.02 9.63
N THR A 74 -7.05 -11.87 10.39
CA THR A 74 -7.68 -12.93 11.21
C THR A 74 -8.05 -12.42 12.59
N THR A 75 -7.09 -11.80 13.30
CA THR A 75 -7.26 -11.37 14.69
C THR A 75 -7.91 -10.00 14.82
N GLY A 76 -7.73 -9.13 13.82
CA GLY A 76 -8.13 -7.73 13.89
C GLY A 76 -7.21 -6.88 14.76
N GLU A 77 -6.04 -7.41 15.14
CA GLU A 77 -5.04 -6.64 15.87
C GLU A 77 -4.49 -5.50 15.01
N ILE A 78 -4.25 -4.36 15.64
CA ILE A 78 -3.71 -3.19 14.96
C ILE A 78 -2.24 -3.45 14.62
N ILE A 79 -1.92 -3.35 13.33
CA ILE A 79 -0.55 -3.26 12.83
C ILE A 79 -0.21 -1.77 12.77
N PRO A 80 0.72 -1.28 13.62
CA PRO A 80 1.02 0.15 13.71
C PRO A 80 1.54 0.72 12.39
N HIS A 81 1.23 1.99 12.16
CA HIS A 81 1.81 2.75 11.07
C HIS A 81 3.34 2.87 11.22
N LYS A 82 4.01 3.13 10.10
CA LYS A 82 5.45 3.44 10.09
C LYS A 82 5.68 4.75 9.37
N ASN A 83 6.37 5.66 10.04
CA ASN A 83 6.80 6.91 9.42
C ASN A 83 7.76 6.63 8.27
N GLY A 84 7.57 7.35 7.19
CA GLY A 84 8.51 7.42 6.09
C GLY A 84 9.73 8.25 6.47
N LEU A 85 10.76 8.17 5.65
CA LEU A 85 11.95 8.99 5.74
C LEU A 85 12.33 9.47 4.34
N TYR A 86 12.45 10.77 4.17
CA TYR A 86 12.82 11.43 2.92
C TYR A 86 14.09 12.25 3.12
N PHE A 87 14.89 12.44 2.07
CA PHE A 87 16.09 13.26 2.09
C PHE A 87 16.01 14.32 0.99
N ASP A 88 16.16 15.57 1.38
CA ASP A 88 16.30 16.68 0.43
C ASP A 88 17.74 16.69 -0.09
N VAL A 89 17.92 16.04 -1.24
CA VAL A 89 19.22 15.90 -1.88
C VAL A 89 19.84 17.27 -2.19
N ASP A 90 19.04 18.23 -2.66
CA ASP A 90 19.54 19.55 -3.04
C ASP A 90 20.04 20.32 -1.82
N ALA A 91 19.28 20.30 -0.73
CA ALA A 91 19.69 20.93 0.52
C ALA A 91 20.96 20.31 1.12
N ILE A 92 21.08 18.97 1.06
CA ILE A 92 22.26 18.26 1.54
C ILE A 92 23.48 18.57 0.68
N VAL A 93 23.37 18.53 -0.65
CA VAL A 93 24.44 18.87 -1.59
C VAL A 93 24.92 20.30 -1.35
N HIS A 94 23.99 21.25 -1.23
CA HIS A 94 24.29 22.63 -0.92
C HIS A 94 25.07 22.76 0.40
N SER A 95 24.64 22.05 1.44
CA SER A 95 25.32 22.04 2.74
C SER A 95 26.75 21.51 2.66
N VAL A 96 26.99 20.45 1.86
CA VAL A 96 28.34 19.89 1.66
C VAL A 96 29.24 20.85 0.89
N VAL A 97 28.74 21.42 -0.21
CA VAL A 97 29.53 22.28 -1.11
C VAL A 97 29.91 23.59 -0.45
N THR A 98 29.02 24.16 0.37
CA THR A 98 29.24 25.44 1.06
C THR A 98 29.94 25.30 2.41
N ALA A 99 30.09 24.07 2.92
CA ALA A 99 30.63 23.81 4.24
C ALA A 99 32.03 24.43 4.46
N PRO A 100 32.32 24.97 5.65
CA PRO A 100 33.68 25.34 6.06
C PRO A 100 34.63 24.13 6.04
N SER A 101 35.93 24.38 5.94
CA SER A 101 36.94 23.31 6.04
C SER A 101 36.79 22.54 7.38
N LYS A 102 37.01 21.22 7.32
CA LYS A 102 36.93 20.30 8.49
C LYS A 102 35.53 20.18 9.10
N SER A 103 34.48 20.47 8.36
CA SER A 103 33.09 20.26 8.81
C SER A 103 32.71 18.78 8.73
N LEU A 104 31.95 18.35 9.75
CA LEU A 104 31.23 17.08 9.74
C LEU A 104 29.75 17.40 9.44
N ILE A 105 29.23 16.85 8.34
CA ILE A 105 27.84 16.98 7.93
C ILE A 105 27.15 15.63 8.12
N ARG A 106 25.93 15.66 8.64
CA ARG A 106 25.10 14.48 8.77
C ARG A 106 24.03 14.46 7.68
N LEU A 107 23.65 13.27 7.26
CA LEU A 107 22.55 13.06 6.34
C LEU A 107 21.24 13.09 7.15
N GLU A 108 20.70 14.28 7.33
CA GLU A 108 19.45 14.48 8.07
C GLU A 108 18.26 14.16 7.17
N GLY A 109 17.43 13.22 7.60
CA GLY A 109 16.19 12.85 6.92
C GLY A 109 14.99 13.58 7.51
N ILE A 110 14.03 13.85 6.65
CA ILE A 110 12.73 14.43 7.01
C ILE A 110 11.75 13.27 7.23
N GLU A 111 11.17 13.19 8.42
CA GLU A 111 10.11 12.22 8.69
C GLU A 111 8.83 12.61 7.95
N VAL A 112 8.21 11.62 7.30
CA VAL A 112 6.91 11.76 6.65
C VAL A 112 5.92 10.85 7.37
N VAL A 113 4.96 11.47 8.05
CA VAL A 113 3.91 10.75 8.75
C VAL A 113 2.89 10.26 7.73
N PRO A 114 2.41 9.01 7.78
CA PRO A 114 1.37 8.53 6.90
C PRO A 114 0.03 9.23 7.15
N LEU A 115 -0.80 9.28 6.12
CA LEU A 115 -2.13 9.90 6.19
C LEU A 115 -3.03 9.20 7.21
N PHE A 116 -2.93 7.86 7.30
CA PHE A 116 -3.72 7.06 8.20
C PHE A 116 -2.85 6.38 9.27
N ARG A 117 -3.01 6.84 10.52
CA ARG A 117 -2.17 6.47 11.66
C ARG A 117 -2.85 5.44 12.56
N THR A 118 -2.10 4.89 13.49
CA THR A 118 -2.56 3.91 14.49
C THR A 118 -3.70 4.46 15.36
N GLU A 119 -3.61 5.73 15.74
CA GLU A 119 -4.58 6.44 16.56
C GLU A 119 -5.94 6.52 15.86
N HIS A 120 -5.94 6.76 14.54
CA HIS A 120 -7.16 6.80 13.73
C HIS A 120 -7.90 5.46 13.73
N LEU A 121 -7.18 4.32 13.72
CA LEU A 121 -7.82 2.99 13.84
C LEU A 121 -8.50 2.78 15.18
N ALA A 122 -7.94 3.27 16.27
CA ALA A 122 -8.49 3.13 17.60
C ALA A 122 -9.83 3.90 17.77
N GLU A 123 -10.07 4.90 16.93
CA GLU A 123 -11.29 5.70 16.95
C GLU A 123 -12.44 5.11 16.10
N LEU A 124 -12.16 4.12 15.23
CA LEU A 124 -13.17 3.50 14.35
C LEU A 124 -13.98 2.43 15.10
N THR A 125 -14.73 2.83 16.10
CA THR A 125 -15.47 1.92 17.00
C THR A 125 -16.98 1.98 16.85
N ASP A 126 -17.51 3.01 16.17
CA ASP A 126 -18.94 3.18 16.02
C ASP A 126 -19.51 2.21 14.99
N LEU A 127 -20.63 1.60 15.30
CA LEU A 127 -21.39 0.76 14.39
C LEU A 127 -22.18 1.64 13.42
N LEU A 128 -21.77 1.63 12.13
CA LEU A 128 -22.42 2.40 11.07
C LEU A 128 -23.52 1.60 10.37
N GLY A 129 -23.31 0.29 10.16
CA GLY A 129 -24.28 -0.62 9.57
C GLY A 129 -24.01 -2.05 10.01
N ASP A 130 -25.08 -2.86 10.18
CA ASP A 130 -24.98 -4.23 10.66
C ASP A 130 -26.10 -5.09 10.05
N PHE A 131 -25.74 -6.02 9.21
CA PHE A 131 -26.71 -6.86 8.56
C PHE A 131 -26.37 -8.34 8.68
N SER A 132 -27.40 -9.19 8.75
CA SER A 132 -27.19 -10.63 8.79
C SER A 132 -28.25 -11.40 8.02
N THR A 133 -27.83 -12.50 7.40
CA THR A 133 -28.68 -13.43 6.66
C THR A 133 -28.60 -14.84 7.25
N PRO A 134 -29.68 -15.65 7.19
CA PRO A 134 -29.65 -17.01 7.70
C PRO A 134 -28.71 -17.91 6.91
N LEU A 135 -27.80 -18.60 7.61
CA LEU A 135 -26.84 -19.53 7.00
C LEU A 135 -27.48 -20.92 6.88
N LEU A 136 -27.74 -21.35 5.66
CA LEU A 136 -28.28 -22.66 5.35
C LEU A 136 -27.49 -23.31 4.21
N GLY A 137 -27.40 -24.63 4.19
CA GLY A 137 -26.83 -25.37 3.07
C GLY A 137 -25.78 -26.41 3.45
N SER A 138 -25.11 -26.96 2.43
CA SER A 138 -24.11 -28.00 2.56
C SER A 138 -22.81 -27.49 3.21
N PRO A 139 -21.96 -28.38 3.76
CA PRO A 139 -20.66 -28.00 4.31
C PRO A 139 -19.77 -27.24 3.31
N GLY A 140 -19.79 -27.62 2.02
CA GLY A 140 -19.03 -26.92 0.98
C GLY A 140 -19.49 -25.47 0.77
N ARG A 141 -20.82 -25.22 0.85
CA ARG A 141 -21.37 -23.87 0.79
C ARG A 141 -20.95 -23.03 2.01
N VAL A 142 -21.00 -23.60 3.19
CA VAL A 142 -20.59 -22.92 4.44
C VAL A 142 -19.12 -22.56 4.37
N GLU A 143 -18.26 -23.47 3.88
CA GLU A 143 -16.83 -23.20 3.72
C GLU A 143 -16.55 -22.07 2.72
N ASN A 144 -17.25 -22.02 1.58
CA ASN A 144 -17.14 -20.94 0.60
C ASN A 144 -17.52 -19.58 1.20
N ILE A 145 -18.59 -19.53 1.98
CA ILE A 145 -19.00 -18.31 2.69
C ILE A 145 -17.95 -17.92 3.72
N ARG A 146 -17.44 -18.86 4.51
CA ARG A 146 -16.39 -18.63 5.50
C ARG A 146 -15.14 -18.03 4.87
N LEU A 147 -14.68 -18.59 3.74
CA LEU A 147 -13.50 -18.08 3.01
C LEU A 147 -13.72 -16.67 2.49
N SER A 148 -14.87 -16.39 1.90
CA SER A 148 -15.17 -15.05 1.39
C SER A 148 -15.31 -14.00 2.49
N LEU A 149 -15.91 -14.38 3.64
CA LEU A 149 -15.98 -13.49 4.81
C LEU A 149 -14.60 -13.23 5.40
N ALA A 150 -13.76 -14.26 5.53
CA ALA A 150 -12.39 -14.10 6.01
C ALA A 150 -11.56 -13.17 5.11
N ALA A 151 -11.80 -13.20 3.80
CA ALA A 151 -11.11 -12.30 2.87
C ALA A 151 -11.51 -10.84 3.05
N ILE A 152 -12.82 -10.55 3.26
CA ILE A 152 -13.30 -9.18 3.44
C ILE A 152 -13.16 -8.68 4.88
N ASN A 153 -13.04 -9.58 5.87
CA ASN A 153 -12.93 -9.20 7.28
C ASN A 153 -11.71 -8.30 7.52
N ASN A 154 -11.83 -7.34 8.43
CA ASN A 154 -10.76 -6.40 8.78
C ASN A 154 -10.19 -5.60 7.57
N THR A 155 -11.03 -5.37 6.54
CA THR A 155 -10.65 -4.49 5.43
C THR A 155 -10.97 -3.05 5.79
N ILE A 156 -9.96 -2.19 5.72
CA ILE A 156 -10.11 -0.74 5.88
C ILE A 156 -10.36 -0.16 4.49
N VAL A 157 -11.33 0.75 4.38
CA VAL A 157 -11.64 1.52 3.16
C VAL A 157 -11.47 2.99 3.49
N LEU A 158 -10.46 3.63 2.92
CA LEU A 158 -10.15 5.03 3.17
C LEU A 158 -11.20 5.98 2.51
N PRO A 159 -11.32 7.23 2.96
CA PRO A 159 -12.15 8.23 2.29
C PRO A 159 -11.86 8.33 0.79
N GLY A 160 -12.89 8.29 -0.03
CA GLY A 160 -12.80 8.29 -1.50
C GLY A 160 -12.34 6.96 -2.13
N GLU A 161 -11.98 5.95 -1.35
CA GLU A 161 -11.58 4.64 -1.85
C GLU A 161 -12.79 3.78 -2.23
N VAL A 162 -12.65 3.02 -3.30
CA VAL A 162 -13.66 2.06 -3.77
C VAL A 162 -13.29 0.65 -3.32
N PHE A 163 -14.15 0.04 -2.52
CA PHE A 163 -14.10 -1.39 -2.18
C PHE A 163 -14.63 -2.21 -3.36
N SER A 164 -13.89 -3.24 -3.78
CA SER A 164 -14.32 -4.26 -4.76
C SER A 164 -14.34 -5.63 -4.10
N PHE A 165 -15.51 -6.25 -4.06
CA PHE A 165 -15.65 -7.59 -3.51
C PHE A 165 -14.81 -8.62 -4.27
N ASN A 166 -14.80 -8.52 -5.61
CA ASN A 166 -14.03 -9.44 -6.43
C ASN A 166 -12.52 -9.27 -6.27
N GLU A 167 -12.01 -8.04 -6.20
CA GLU A 167 -10.57 -7.79 -5.99
C GLU A 167 -10.09 -8.36 -4.66
N ILE A 168 -10.87 -8.19 -3.60
CA ILE A 168 -10.48 -8.63 -2.25
C ILE A 168 -10.63 -10.14 -2.10
N VAL A 169 -11.74 -10.72 -2.54
CA VAL A 169 -11.99 -12.17 -2.44
C VAL A 169 -11.17 -12.94 -3.48
N GLY A 170 -10.94 -12.38 -4.65
CA GLY A 170 -10.21 -12.98 -5.77
C GLY A 170 -10.97 -14.13 -6.45
N GLU A 171 -10.31 -14.85 -7.33
CA GLU A 171 -10.86 -16.00 -8.04
C GLU A 171 -11.20 -17.16 -7.08
N ARG A 172 -12.31 -17.83 -7.34
CA ARG A 172 -12.83 -18.94 -6.51
C ARG A 172 -12.42 -20.26 -7.13
N THR A 173 -11.26 -20.79 -6.70
CA THR A 173 -10.72 -22.05 -7.22
C THR A 173 -10.61 -23.11 -6.12
N ILE A 174 -10.53 -24.39 -6.52
CA ILE A 174 -10.32 -25.50 -5.60
C ILE A 174 -9.01 -25.37 -4.84
N GLU A 175 -7.95 -24.90 -5.52
CA GLU A 175 -6.60 -24.68 -4.94
C GLU A 175 -6.61 -23.65 -3.82
N ARG A 176 -7.52 -22.66 -3.90
CA ARG A 176 -7.75 -21.67 -2.85
C ARG A 176 -8.71 -22.14 -1.76
N GLY A 177 -9.11 -23.42 -1.78
CA GLY A 177 -9.94 -24.04 -0.77
C GLY A 177 -11.44 -23.98 -1.02
N TYR A 178 -11.88 -23.31 -2.10
CA TYR A 178 -13.30 -23.26 -2.44
C TYR A 178 -13.83 -24.64 -2.85
N ARG A 179 -15.10 -24.90 -2.59
CA ARG A 179 -15.76 -26.19 -2.76
C ARG A 179 -16.91 -26.08 -3.78
N ASN A 180 -17.26 -27.22 -4.37
CA ASN A 180 -18.50 -27.33 -5.14
C ASN A 180 -19.71 -27.19 -4.20
N ALA A 181 -20.62 -26.30 -4.61
CA ALA A 181 -21.91 -26.10 -3.95
C ALA A 181 -22.90 -25.54 -4.99
N PRO A 182 -24.23 -25.52 -4.70
CA PRO A 182 -25.21 -24.98 -5.64
C PRO A 182 -24.92 -23.51 -5.98
N ILE A 183 -24.88 -23.21 -7.30
CA ILE A 183 -24.82 -21.86 -7.89
C ILE A 183 -26.07 -21.63 -8.74
N ILE A 184 -26.47 -20.37 -8.88
CA ILE A 184 -27.51 -19.93 -9.80
C ILE A 184 -26.86 -19.55 -11.11
N LEU A 185 -27.18 -20.26 -12.20
CA LEU A 185 -26.71 -19.99 -13.54
C LEU A 185 -27.92 -19.79 -14.47
N GLY A 186 -28.21 -18.52 -14.82
CA GLY A 186 -29.46 -18.17 -15.47
C GLY A 186 -30.65 -18.48 -14.57
N GLU A 187 -31.57 -19.37 -15.00
CA GLU A 187 -32.72 -19.82 -14.22
C GLU A 187 -32.50 -21.19 -13.53
N ALA A 188 -31.34 -21.81 -13.75
CA ALA A 188 -31.04 -23.13 -13.20
C ALA A 188 -30.14 -23.07 -11.98
N VAL A 189 -30.33 -24.05 -11.07
CA VAL A 189 -29.44 -24.30 -9.94
C VAL A 189 -28.55 -25.49 -10.30
N VAL A 190 -27.24 -25.26 -10.41
CA VAL A 190 -26.26 -26.28 -10.79
C VAL A 190 -25.11 -26.34 -9.79
N PRO A 191 -24.38 -27.46 -9.69
CA PRO A 191 -23.15 -27.52 -8.89
C PRO A 191 -22.06 -26.65 -9.52
N GLY A 192 -21.37 -25.84 -8.70
CA GLY A 192 -20.24 -25.03 -9.13
C GLY A 192 -19.32 -24.65 -7.98
N VAL A 193 -18.05 -24.35 -8.31
CA VAL A 193 -17.07 -23.91 -7.32
C VAL A 193 -17.45 -22.52 -6.79
N GLY A 194 -17.41 -22.34 -5.48
CA GLY A 194 -17.73 -21.05 -4.86
C GLY A 194 -19.22 -20.81 -4.61
N GLY A 195 -20.09 -21.83 -4.79
CA GLY A 195 -21.51 -21.68 -4.48
C GLY A 195 -21.74 -21.19 -3.05
N GLY A 196 -22.58 -20.14 -2.90
CA GLY A 196 -22.88 -19.49 -1.63
C GLY A 196 -22.27 -18.09 -1.45
N ILE A 197 -21.22 -17.73 -2.17
CA ILE A 197 -20.48 -16.46 -2.01
C ILE A 197 -21.36 -15.22 -2.24
N CYS A 198 -22.34 -15.31 -3.14
CA CYS A 198 -23.32 -14.22 -3.32
C CYS A 198 -24.11 -13.90 -2.03
N GLN A 199 -24.17 -14.81 -1.06
CA GLN A 199 -24.74 -14.50 0.25
C GLN A 199 -23.84 -13.57 1.05
N SER A 200 -22.51 -13.73 0.98
CA SER A 200 -21.55 -12.81 1.63
C SER A 200 -21.63 -11.42 1.01
N SER A 201 -21.65 -11.31 -0.32
CA SER A 201 -21.77 -10.01 -1.01
C SER A 201 -23.14 -9.35 -0.77
N THR A 202 -24.22 -10.13 -0.71
CA THR A 202 -25.56 -9.63 -0.35
C THR A 202 -25.64 -9.11 1.08
N THR A 203 -25.02 -9.83 2.02
CA THR A 203 -25.00 -9.41 3.43
C THR A 203 -24.18 -8.12 3.58
N LEU A 204 -23.02 -8.05 2.92
CA LEU A 204 -22.20 -6.84 2.86
C LEU A 204 -22.96 -5.66 2.23
N TYR A 205 -23.63 -5.88 1.09
CA TYR A 205 -24.40 -4.83 0.42
C TYR A 205 -25.43 -4.19 1.38
N ASN A 206 -26.14 -5.00 2.16
CA ASN A 206 -27.13 -4.46 3.07
C ASN A 206 -26.49 -3.75 4.27
N ALA A 207 -25.37 -4.23 4.80
CA ALA A 207 -24.61 -3.53 5.84
C ALA A 207 -24.07 -2.16 5.33
N VAL A 208 -23.59 -2.11 4.09
CA VAL A 208 -23.14 -0.89 3.43
C VAL A 208 -24.28 0.11 3.23
N ARG A 209 -25.48 -0.38 2.86
CA ARG A 209 -26.69 0.47 2.76
C ARG A 209 -27.11 1.05 4.09
N GLU A 210 -27.06 0.27 5.17
CA GLU A 210 -27.35 0.77 6.52
C GLU A 210 -26.31 1.77 7.02
N ALA A 211 -25.05 1.63 6.55
CA ALA A 211 -23.99 2.61 6.80
C ALA A 211 -24.10 3.85 5.89
N GLU A 212 -25.10 3.93 5.00
CA GLU A 212 -25.34 5.04 4.06
C GLU A 212 -24.18 5.33 3.09
N LEU A 213 -23.25 4.35 2.86
CA LEU A 213 -22.13 4.49 1.94
C LEU A 213 -22.57 4.36 0.47
N GLN A 214 -21.87 5.01 -0.43
CA GLN A 214 -22.21 5.09 -1.85
C GLN A 214 -22.03 3.75 -2.56
N ILE A 215 -23.08 3.17 -3.12
CA ILE A 215 -23.02 1.98 -3.98
C ILE A 215 -22.53 2.37 -5.37
N VAL A 216 -21.41 1.78 -5.82
CA VAL A 216 -20.79 2.02 -7.12
C VAL A 216 -21.22 1.00 -8.16
N GLU A 217 -21.24 -0.30 -7.79
CA GLU A 217 -21.65 -1.39 -8.67
C GLU A 217 -22.44 -2.43 -7.89
N ARG A 218 -23.60 -2.81 -8.43
CA ARG A 218 -24.42 -3.90 -7.89
C ARG A 218 -25.31 -4.49 -8.96
N ARG A 219 -25.42 -5.80 -8.97
CA ARG A 219 -26.40 -6.54 -9.80
C ARG A 219 -27.26 -7.45 -8.92
N ILE A 220 -28.53 -7.59 -9.29
CA ILE A 220 -29.45 -8.55 -8.66
C ILE A 220 -29.37 -9.90 -9.38
N HIS A 221 -29.74 -10.99 -8.68
CA HIS A 221 -29.88 -12.29 -9.30
C HIS A 221 -31.08 -12.34 -10.24
N SER A 222 -30.99 -13.15 -11.29
CA SER A 222 -32.13 -13.47 -12.18
C SER A 222 -33.26 -14.20 -11.43
N VAL A 223 -32.88 -15.02 -10.44
CA VAL A 223 -33.81 -15.71 -9.54
C VAL A 223 -33.53 -15.29 -8.11
N ALA A 224 -34.54 -14.83 -7.40
CA ALA A 224 -34.42 -14.34 -6.01
C ALA A 224 -33.88 -15.45 -5.09
N PRO A 225 -32.78 -15.20 -4.36
CA PRO A 225 -32.25 -16.17 -3.42
C PRO A 225 -33.15 -16.24 -2.16
N SER A 226 -33.28 -17.43 -1.58
CA SER A 226 -34.20 -17.68 -0.46
C SER A 226 -33.79 -17.02 0.88
N TYR A 227 -32.55 -16.58 1.03
CA TYR A 227 -32.04 -16.03 2.27
C TYR A 227 -32.27 -14.50 2.42
N ILE A 228 -32.85 -13.84 1.42
CA ILE A 228 -33.11 -12.40 1.42
C ILE A 228 -34.37 -12.05 0.60
N LYS A 229 -34.99 -10.92 0.90
CA LYS A 229 -36.09 -10.39 0.10
C LYS A 229 -35.61 -9.99 -1.29
N HIS A 230 -36.47 -10.23 -2.31
CA HIS A 230 -36.20 -9.81 -3.68
C HIS A 230 -35.82 -8.33 -3.77
N GLY A 231 -34.79 -8.04 -4.55
CA GLY A 231 -34.29 -6.68 -4.73
C GLY A 231 -33.33 -6.19 -3.65
N LEU A 232 -33.06 -6.98 -2.60
CA LEU A 232 -32.05 -6.68 -1.58
C LEU A 232 -30.79 -7.55 -1.69
N ASP A 233 -30.62 -8.25 -2.79
CA ASP A 233 -29.48 -9.12 -3.06
C ASP A 233 -28.42 -8.41 -3.90
N ALA A 234 -27.18 -8.88 -3.82
CA ALA A 234 -26.05 -8.45 -4.64
C ALA A 234 -25.31 -9.70 -5.17
N THR A 235 -25.42 -9.94 -6.47
CA THR A 235 -24.74 -11.08 -7.11
C THR A 235 -23.31 -10.71 -7.49
N VAL A 236 -22.42 -11.69 -7.35
CA VAL A 236 -21.02 -11.58 -7.78
C VAL A 236 -20.60 -12.81 -8.59
N ALA A 237 -19.83 -12.61 -9.64
CA ALA A 237 -19.24 -13.67 -10.47
C ALA A 237 -17.89 -13.19 -11.02
N TRP A 238 -16.83 -13.91 -10.70
CA TRP A 238 -15.48 -13.59 -11.16
C TRP A 238 -15.32 -13.85 -12.66
N PRO A 239 -14.66 -12.96 -13.41
CA PRO A 239 -14.21 -11.61 -13.00
C PRO A 239 -15.23 -10.49 -13.33
N TYR A 240 -16.40 -10.80 -13.90
CA TYR A 240 -17.23 -9.86 -14.66
C TYR A 240 -18.37 -9.18 -13.89
N THR A 241 -18.84 -9.79 -12.81
CA THR A 241 -19.94 -9.22 -12.00
C THR A 241 -19.45 -8.97 -10.60
N ASP A 242 -19.49 -7.72 -10.18
CA ASP A 242 -18.94 -7.33 -8.89
C ASP A 242 -19.97 -6.60 -8.01
N PHE A 243 -19.65 -6.51 -6.73
CA PHE A 243 -20.25 -5.59 -5.81
C PHE A 243 -19.18 -4.59 -5.36
N LYS A 244 -19.44 -3.30 -5.63
CA LYS A 244 -18.52 -2.22 -5.27
C LYS A 244 -19.26 -1.12 -4.53
N PHE A 245 -18.62 -0.57 -3.51
CA PHE A 245 -19.05 0.65 -2.84
C PHE A 245 -17.86 1.60 -2.65
N MET A 246 -18.13 2.88 -2.55
CA MET A 246 -17.14 3.90 -2.21
C MET A 246 -17.38 4.36 -0.77
N ASN A 247 -16.32 4.54 -0.03
CA ASN A 247 -16.39 5.28 1.21
C ASN A 247 -16.43 6.79 0.88
N ASP A 248 -17.61 7.34 0.80
CA ASP A 248 -17.88 8.76 0.54
C ASP A 248 -17.97 9.60 1.82
N SER A 249 -17.60 9.02 2.97
CA SER A 249 -17.47 9.75 4.23
C SER A 249 -16.06 10.34 4.40
N ASP A 250 -15.91 11.25 5.36
CA ASP A 250 -14.63 11.92 5.65
C ASP A 250 -13.67 11.06 6.51
N THR A 251 -14.14 9.92 7.01
CA THR A 251 -13.37 9.02 7.87
C THR A 251 -13.26 7.62 7.28
N PRO A 252 -12.17 6.87 7.52
CA PRO A 252 -12.08 5.47 7.10
C PRO A 252 -13.19 4.62 7.73
N VAL A 253 -13.55 3.54 7.03
CA VAL A 253 -14.46 2.53 7.56
C VAL A 253 -13.79 1.15 7.57
N ILE A 254 -14.21 0.28 8.47
CA ILE A 254 -13.73 -1.09 8.59
C ILE A 254 -14.87 -2.04 8.25
N VAL A 255 -14.66 -2.90 7.25
CA VAL A 255 -15.55 -3.99 6.93
C VAL A 255 -15.22 -5.17 7.84
N LYS A 256 -16.21 -5.67 8.56
CA LYS A 256 -16.14 -6.86 9.41
C LYS A 256 -17.08 -7.90 8.88
N GLY A 257 -16.70 -9.19 8.94
CA GLY A 257 -17.56 -10.28 8.49
C GLY A 257 -17.21 -11.61 9.14
N GLU A 258 -18.23 -12.31 9.64
CA GLU A 258 -18.07 -13.61 10.27
C GLU A 258 -19.33 -14.49 10.10
N ILE A 259 -19.16 -15.78 10.40
CA ILE A 259 -20.31 -16.68 10.66
C ILE A 259 -20.54 -16.70 12.17
N GLN A 260 -21.72 -16.21 12.58
CA GLN A 260 -22.13 -16.19 13.97
C GLN A 260 -23.32 -17.18 14.18
N GLY A 261 -23.03 -18.35 14.72
CA GLY A 261 -24.00 -19.42 14.83
C GLY A 261 -24.57 -19.83 13.45
N TRP A 262 -25.88 -19.65 13.26
CA TRP A 262 -26.58 -19.95 12.00
C TRP A 262 -26.83 -18.70 11.12
N ARG A 263 -25.98 -17.70 11.24
CA ARG A 263 -26.08 -16.45 10.47
C ARG A 263 -24.75 -16.05 9.85
N VAL A 264 -24.82 -15.54 8.63
CA VAL A 264 -23.78 -14.75 8.01
C VAL A 264 -24.00 -13.33 8.48
N ARG A 265 -23.03 -12.72 9.16
CA ARG A 265 -23.10 -11.34 9.63
C ARG A 265 -21.98 -10.52 9.00
N VAL A 266 -22.31 -9.33 8.55
CA VAL A 266 -21.37 -8.31 8.10
C VAL A 266 -21.75 -6.98 8.75
N TRP A 267 -20.76 -6.27 9.25
CA TRP A 267 -20.98 -4.94 9.81
C TRP A 267 -19.87 -3.97 9.41
N ILE A 268 -20.21 -2.71 9.46
CA ILE A 268 -19.31 -1.61 9.10
C ILE A 268 -19.03 -0.80 10.38
N LEU A 269 -17.76 -0.68 10.73
CA LEU A 269 -17.31 0.21 11.79
C LEU A 269 -16.72 1.48 11.19
N GLY A 270 -16.85 2.58 11.91
CA GLY A 270 -16.30 3.87 11.54
C GLY A 270 -16.30 4.85 12.72
N LYS A 271 -16.25 6.13 12.44
CA LYS A 271 -16.40 7.21 13.42
C LYS A 271 -17.63 8.05 13.05
N LYS A 272 -18.60 8.18 13.95
CA LYS A 272 -19.76 9.05 13.79
C LYS A 272 -19.41 10.47 14.16
N GLY A 273 -19.53 11.39 13.21
CA GLY A 273 -19.41 12.82 13.44
C GLY A 273 -18.03 13.27 13.89
N GLY A 274 -17.23 13.77 12.99
CA GLY A 274 -15.94 14.37 13.27
C GLY A 274 -14.90 14.05 12.22
N GLU A 275 -14.00 15.00 12.01
CA GLU A 275 -12.74 14.82 11.27
C GLU A 275 -11.73 14.12 12.19
N PHE A 276 -10.73 13.47 11.61
CA PHE A 276 -9.53 13.09 12.36
C PHE A 276 -8.69 14.35 12.60
N GLU A 277 -8.26 14.56 13.84
CA GLU A 277 -7.27 15.58 14.17
C GLU A 277 -5.86 15.19 13.72
#